data_0cdb4b3b9ce6a678d31a07e9cc5e410b
#
_entry.id   0cdb4b3b9ce6a678d31a07e9cc5e410b
#
_cell.length_a   1.000
_cell.length_b   1.000
_cell.length_c   1.000
_cell.angle_alpha   90.00
_cell.angle_beta   90.00
_cell.angle_gamma   90.00
#
_symmetry.space_group_name_H-M   'P 1'
#
loop_
_entity.id
_entity.type
_entity.pdbx_description
1 polymer ?
#
loop_
_entity_poly.entity_id
_entity_poly.type
_entity_poly.pdbx_seq_one_letter_code
_entity_poly.pdbx_strand_id
1 'polypeptide(L)'
;MTTHSLHITLTTSIEEVQLLFEAHSLSALTVCEGDTFIGVLCKEAVEGATKEASVVDYQYALEHYFISLSATWDAVIEAFASYHTDMLPVINENQQFIGYYCLKDFMQQLTKTPFIQEAGRVLILEKSAHDYSFTEISRIVEENGGKVLGLYLSNRTENYVHITLKLITNRLSEILQHLRRYGYGILTEKDDDHYRQELKDIADYFEKYLDLGNR
;
A
#
# COMPACT_ATOMS: atom_id res chain seq x y z
N MET A 1 -8.56 12.70 -0.90
CA MET A 1 -8.05 12.31 0.44
C MET A 1 -8.71 13.20 1.47
N THR A 2 -8.99 12.70 2.68
CA THR A 2 -9.58 13.49 3.76
C THR A 2 -8.44 14.10 4.57
N THR A 3 -8.48 15.42 4.80
CA THR A 3 -7.52 16.12 5.67
C THR A 3 -8.15 16.35 7.04
N HIS A 4 -7.33 16.24 8.07
CA HIS A 4 -7.66 16.60 9.44
C HIS A 4 -6.99 17.94 9.75
N SER A 5 -7.56 18.74 10.65
CA SER A 5 -7.10 20.12 10.94
C SER A 5 -6.42 20.28 12.29
N LEU A 6 -6.11 19.19 12.99
CA LEU A 6 -5.44 19.26 14.28
C LEU A 6 -4.01 19.80 14.11
N HIS A 7 -3.67 20.85 14.86
CA HIS A 7 -2.33 21.39 14.97
C HIS A 7 -2.14 22.01 16.37
N ILE A 8 -0.91 22.25 16.73
CA ILE A 8 -0.48 22.92 17.96
C ILE A 8 0.32 24.18 17.62
N THR A 9 0.55 25.02 18.61
CA THR A 9 1.35 26.25 18.48
C THR A 9 2.62 26.17 19.31
N LEU A 10 3.56 27.07 19.10
CA LEU A 10 4.78 27.15 19.91
C LEU A 10 4.51 27.39 21.40
N THR A 11 3.37 28.00 21.75
CA THR A 11 2.95 28.27 23.13
C THR A 11 2.15 27.13 23.77
N THR A 12 1.82 26.08 23.05
CA THR A 12 1.10 24.91 23.60
C THR A 12 1.97 24.21 24.65
N SER A 13 1.39 23.85 25.79
CA SER A 13 2.12 23.16 26.87
C SER A 13 2.41 21.70 26.48
N ILE A 14 3.50 21.14 27.00
CA ILE A 14 3.84 19.73 26.76
C ILE A 14 2.79 18.80 27.39
N GLU A 15 2.14 19.19 28.47
CA GLU A 15 1.02 18.39 29.01
C GLU A 15 -0.13 18.25 27.99
N GLU A 16 -0.53 19.36 27.34
CA GLU A 16 -1.56 19.33 26.29
C GLU A 16 -1.09 18.51 25.08
N VAL A 17 0.15 18.65 24.65
CA VAL A 17 0.77 17.86 23.58
C VAL A 17 0.69 16.36 23.87
N GLN A 18 1.04 15.93 25.09
CA GLN A 18 0.98 14.54 25.51
C GLN A 18 -0.45 14.00 25.50
N LEU A 19 -1.42 14.78 25.98
CA LEU A 19 -2.84 14.42 25.90
C LEU A 19 -3.34 14.26 24.45
N LEU A 20 -2.88 15.13 23.54
CA LEU A 20 -3.23 15.04 22.13
C LEU A 20 -2.65 13.78 21.46
N PHE A 21 -1.40 13.43 21.78
CA PHE A 21 -0.80 12.18 21.29
C PHE A 21 -1.58 10.94 21.76
N GLU A 22 -2.02 10.91 23.02
CA GLU A 22 -2.80 9.81 23.56
C GLU A 22 -4.20 9.74 22.93
N ALA A 23 -4.88 10.89 22.80
CA ALA A 23 -6.25 10.97 22.29
C ALA A 23 -6.36 10.57 20.82
N HIS A 24 -5.37 10.92 20.00
CA HIS A 24 -5.41 10.70 18.56
C HIS A 24 -4.55 9.52 18.08
N SER A 25 -3.75 8.91 18.98
CA SER A 25 -2.83 7.81 18.64
C SER A 25 -1.90 8.15 17.46
N LEU A 26 -1.41 9.40 17.42
CA LEU A 26 -0.47 9.89 16.42
C LEU A 26 0.97 9.80 16.95
N SER A 27 1.93 9.63 16.04
CA SER A 27 3.37 9.69 16.35
C SER A 27 3.94 11.11 16.25
N ALA A 28 3.21 12.02 15.62
CA ALA A 28 3.67 13.38 15.36
C ALA A 28 2.49 14.37 15.37
N LEU A 29 2.77 15.65 15.67
CA LEU A 29 1.80 16.74 15.62
C LEU A 29 2.38 17.91 14.82
N THR A 30 1.53 18.54 14.00
CA THR A 30 1.91 19.75 13.25
C THR A 30 1.97 20.96 14.16
N VAL A 31 3.03 21.73 14.04
CA VAL A 31 3.22 23.01 14.73
C VAL A 31 2.99 24.15 13.75
N CYS A 32 2.09 25.08 14.09
CA CYS A 32 1.78 26.24 13.27
C CYS A 32 1.88 27.55 14.08
N GLU A 33 2.13 28.64 13.37
CA GLU A 33 1.96 30.00 13.89
C GLU A 33 0.89 30.71 13.05
N GLY A 34 -0.30 30.89 13.63
CA GLY A 34 -1.49 31.17 12.84
C GLY A 34 -1.76 30.06 11.82
N ASP A 35 -1.85 30.42 10.54
CA ASP A 35 -2.02 29.44 9.45
C ASP A 35 -0.68 28.97 8.85
N THR A 36 0.45 29.52 9.31
CA THR A 36 1.77 29.22 8.74
C THR A 36 2.32 27.94 9.35
N PHE A 37 2.72 26.99 8.52
CA PHE A 37 3.41 25.77 8.92
C PHE A 37 4.82 26.12 9.45
N ILE A 38 5.15 25.66 10.67
CA ILE A 38 6.46 25.84 11.31
C ILE A 38 7.26 24.54 11.27
N GLY A 39 6.63 23.41 11.56
CA GLY A 39 7.31 22.10 11.58
C GLY A 39 6.40 21.03 12.16
N VAL A 40 7.01 19.91 12.47
CA VAL A 40 6.36 18.72 13.06
C VAL A 40 7.09 18.38 14.35
N LEU A 41 6.34 18.20 15.42
CA LEU A 41 6.84 17.74 16.72
C LEU A 41 6.57 16.23 16.82
N CYS A 42 7.62 15.42 16.83
CA CYS A 42 7.53 13.99 17.03
C CYS A 42 7.33 13.65 18.50
N LYS A 43 6.57 12.58 18.78
CA LYS A 43 6.28 12.14 20.15
C LYS A 43 7.54 11.84 20.94
N GLU A 44 8.53 11.22 20.31
CA GLU A 44 9.82 10.87 20.91
C GLU A 44 10.60 12.09 21.39
N ALA A 45 10.45 13.24 20.73
CA ALA A 45 11.15 14.47 21.08
C ALA A 45 10.71 15.05 22.45
N VAL A 46 9.49 14.68 22.89
CA VAL A 46 8.91 15.16 24.16
C VAL A 46 8.67 14.03 25.16
N GLU A 47 9.19 12.85 24.89
CA GLU A 47 9.13 11.73 25.82
C GLU A 47 9.98 12.02 27.06
N GLY A 48 9.36 12.03 28.25
CA GLY A 48 10.02 12.41 29.49
C GLY A 48 10.19 13.91 29.73
N ALA A 49 9.65 14.76 28.86
CA ALA A 49 9.65 16.21 29.02
C ALA A 49 8.82 16.67 30.25
N THR A 50 9.19 17.80 30.85
CA THR A 50 8.43 18.41 31.95
C THR A 50 7.12 18.96 31.42
N LYS A 51 6.02 18.71 32.12
CA LYS A 51 4.67 19.09 31.72
C LYS A 51 4.47 20.59 31.57
N GLU A 52 5.20 21.38 32.39
CA GLU A 52 5.15 22.83 32.45
C GLU A 52 5.91 23.48 31.27
N ALA A 53 6.76 22.74 30.56
CA ALA A 53 7.45 23.24 29.38
C ALA A 53 6.47 23.53 28.25
N SER A 54 6.89 24.33 27.29
CA SER A 54 6.12 24.66 26.10
C SER A 54 6.80 24.11 24.84
N VAL A 55 6.08 24.00 23.74
CA VAL A 55 6.61 23.53 22.43
C VAL A 55 7.81 24.41 22.00
N VAL A 56 7.84 25.68 22.31
CA VAL A 56 8.96 26.59 21.99
C VAL A 56 10.30 26.11 22.59
N ASP A 57 10.28 25.44 23.73
CA ASP A 57 11.50 24.91 24.38
C ASP A 57 12.08 23.71 23.58
N TYR A 58 11.28 23.13 22.70
CA TYR A 58 11.62 21.99 21.83
C TYR A 58 11.70 22.40 20.35
N GLN A 59 11.74 23.67 20.03
CA GLN A 59 11.79 24.17 18.67
C GLN A 59 12.98 23.59 17.87
N TYR A 60 14.09 23.31 18.52
CA TYR A 60 15.27 22.69 17.92
C TYR A 60 15.05 21.23 17.47
N ALA A 61 14.02 20.57 18.00
CA ALA A 61 13.66 19.19 17.70
C ALA A 61 12.53 19.08 16.65
N LEU A 62 12.06 20.21 16.12
CA LEU A 62 11.04 20.20 15.08
C LEU A 62 11.63 19.66 13.77
N GLU A 63 10.93 18.69 13.21
CA GLU A 63 11.22 18.17 11.86
C GLU A 63 10.49 19.00 10.80
N HIS A 64 11.06 19.10 9.59
CA HIS A 64 10.53 19.91 8.51
C HIS A 64 10.18 19.05 7.32
N TYR A 65 9.09 18.27 7.44
CA TYR A 65 8.52 17.55 6.33
C TYR A 65 7.04 17.89 6.15
N PHE A 66 6.59 17.86 4.92
CA PHE A 66 5.21 18.13 4.54
C PHE A 66 4.95 17.60 3.13
N ILE A 67 3.70 17.63 2.73
CA ILE A 67 3.28 17.31 1.36
C ILE A 67 2.44 18.45 0.78
N SER A 68 2.56 18.68 -0.53
CA SER A 68 1.71 19.67 -1.21
C SER A 68 0.27 19.16 -1.32
N LEU A 69 -0.69 20.08 -1.24
CA LEU A 69 -2.11 19.78 -1.50
C LEU A 69 -2.34 19.18 -2.91
N SER A 70 -1.48 19.53 -3.88
CA SER A 70 -1.52 19.02 -5.25
C SER A 70 -0.76 17.71 -5.46
N ALA A 71 -0.20 17.13 -4.39
CA ALA A 71 0.58 15.90 -4.50
C ALA A 71 -0.26 14.71 -4.97
N THR A 72 0.35 13.87 -5.79
CA THR A 72 -0.24 12.62 -6.25
C THR A 72 -0.25 11.56 -5.14
N TRP A 73 -1.12 10.57 -5.25
CA TRP A 73 -1.27 9.54 -4.22
C TRP A 73 0.00 8.70 -4.00
N ASP A 74 0.79 8.47 -5.04
CA ASP A 74 2.07 7.78 -4.97
C ASP A 74 3.13 8.61 -4.23
N ALA A 75 3.19 9.93 -4.46
CA ALA A 75 4.04 10.83 -3.71
C ALA A 75 3.68 10.85 -2.20
N VAL A 76 2.39 10.73 -1.86
CA VAL A 76 1.94 10.63 -0.47
C VAL A 76 2.41 9.32 0.18
N ILE A 77 2.33 8.19 -0.53
CA ILE A 77 2.87 6.91 -0.02
C ILE A 77 4.38 6.99 0.19
N GLU A 78 5.10 7.52 -0.80
CA GLU A 78 6.55 7.70 -0.72
C GLU A 78 6.95 8.57 0.48
N ALA A 79 6.21 9.65 0.74
CA ALA A 79 6.46 10.53 1.87
C ALA A 79 6.23 9.82 3.21
N PHE A 80 5.13 9.06 3.38
CA PHE A 80 4.92 8.24 4.59
C PHE A 80 6.07 7.26 4.83
N ALA A 81 6.55 6.61 3.78
CA ALA A 81 7.65 5.65 3.87
C ALA A 81 9.00 6.34 4.18
N SER A 82 9.29 7.47 3.50
CA SER A 82 10.57 8.17 3.62
C SER A 82 10.75 8.86 4.96
N TYR A 83 9.68 9.45 5.50
CA TYR A 83 9.70 10.14 6.80
C TYR A 83 9.38 9.22 7.98
N HIS A 84 9.06 7.93 7.73
CA HIS A 84 8.71 6.95 8.76
C HIS A 84 7.61 7.45 9.71
N THR A 85 6.63 8.16 9.18
CA THR A 85 5.57 8.82 9.95
C THR A 85 4.20 8.23 9.64
N ASP A 86 3.26 8.37 10.55
CA ASP A 86 1.83 8.06 10.33
C ASP A 86 0.99 9.31 10.03
N MET A 87 1.62 10.50 10.06
CA MET A 87 0.99 11.79 9.84
C MET A 87 1.83 12.66 8.90
N LEU A 88 1.23 13.19 7.84
CA LEU A 88 1.86 14.09 6.87
C LEU A 88 1.13 15.43 6.85
N PRO A 89 1.76 16.54 7.29
CA PRO A 89 1.19 17.86 7.10
C PRO A 89 0.99 18.18 5.63
N VAL A 90 -0.14 18.82 5.32
CA VAL A 90 -0.50 19.27 3.98
C VAL A 90 -0.45 20.78 3.95
N ILE A 91 0.33 21.33 3.04
CA ILE A 91 0.42 22.77 2.83
C ILE A 91 -0.01 23.16 1.42
N ASN A 92 -0.46 24.40 1.28
CA ASN A 92 -0.74 25.00 -0.02
C ASN A 92 0.50 25.72 -0.58
N GLU A 93 0.35 26.34 -1.74
CA GLU A 93 1.42 27.10 -2.42
C GLU A 93 1.90 28.33 -1.61
N ASN A 94 1.09 28.83 -0.68
CA ASN A 94 1.41 29.96 0.21
C ASN A 94 2.05 29.53 1.54
N GLN A 95 2.50 28.28 1.67
CA GLN A 95 3.06 27.69 2.91
C GLN A 95 2.06 27.64 4.07
N GLN A 96 0.76 27.72 3.80
CA GLN A 96 -0.26 27.65 4.82
C GLN A 96 -0.63 26.18 5.07
N PHE A 97 -0.79 25.84 6.34
CA PHE A 97 -1.25 24.54 6.78
C PHE A 97 -2.74 24.36 6.42
N ILE A 98 -3.04 23.34 5.66
CA ILE A 98 -4.41 23.00 5.23
C ILE A 98 -4.99 21.88 6.09
N GLY A 99 -4.12 21.05 6.65
CA GLY A 99 -4.46 19.87 7.43
C GLY A 99 -3.39 18.81 7.30
N TYR A 100 -3.68 17.59 7.72
CA TYR A 100 -2.75 16.48 7.54
C TYR A 100 -3.44 15.24 6.97
N TYR A 101 -2.67 14.39 6.31
CA TYR A 101 -3.07 13.05 5.95
C TYR A 101 -2.64 12.07 7.03
N CYS A 102 -3.55 11.18 7.43
CA CYS A 102 -3.25 10.06 8.31
C CYS A 102 -3.01 8.79 7.50
N LEU A 103 -1.94 8.07 7.77
CA LEU A 103 -1.61 6.81 7.08
C LEU A 103 -2.75 5.79 7.18
N LYS A 104 -3.39 5.70 8.35
CA LYS A 104 -4.53 4.79 8.57
C LYS A 104 -5.69 5.09 7.63
N ASP A 105 -6.06 6.37 7.48
CA ASP A 105 -7.15 6.77 6.59
C ASP A 105 -6.79 6.57 5.12
N PHE A 106 -5.54 6.82 4.79
CA PHE A 106 -5.02 6.57 3.45
C PHE A 106 -5.12 5.08 3.10
N MET A 107 -4.68 4.21 4.00
CA MET A 107 -4.78 2.75 3.83
C MET A 107 -6.23 2.29 3.73
N GLN A 108 -7.14 2.85 4.54
CA GLN A 108 -8.58 2.55 4.43
C GLN A 108 -9.17 2.93 3.08
N GLN A 109 -8.70 4.01 2.45
CA GLN A 109 -9.15 4.37 1.11
C GLN A 109 -8.63 3.42 0.04
N LEU A 110 -7.36 3.00 0.13
CA LEU A 110 -6.80 1.98 -0.76
C LEU A 110 -7.58 0.66 -0.70
N THR A 111 -7.98 0.24 0.51
CA THR A 111 -8.76 -0.99 0.66
C THR A 111 -10.15 -0.94 0.02
N LYS A 112 -10.67 0.25 -0.30
CA LYS A 112 -11.96 0.42 -1.01
C LYS A 112 -11.85 0.29 -2.52
N THR A 113 -10.63 0.19 -3.06
CA THR A 113 -10.46 0.02 -4.50
C THR A 113 -10.86 -1.38 -4.97
N PRO A 114 -11.44 -1.53 -6.18
CA PRO A 114 -11.78 -2.85 -6.73
C PRO A 114 -10.59 -3.81 -6.74
N PHE A 115 -9.37 -3.29 -6.95
CA PHE A 115 -8.15 -4.07 -6.90
C PHE A 115 -7.97 -4.83 -5.58
N ILE A 116 -8.35 -4.23 -4.46
CA ILE A 116 -8.25 -4.86 -3.13
C ILE A 116 -9.53 -5.64 -2.80
N GLN A 117 -10.71 -5.03 -3.00
CA GLN A 117 -11.99 -5.57 -2.53
C GLN A 117 -12.51 -6.75 -3.33
N GLU A 118 -12.35 -6.74 -4.65
CA GLU A 118 -12.92 -7.79 -5.47
C GLU A 118 -12.14 -9.08 -5.33
N ALA A 119 -12.85 -10.18 -5.15
CA ALA A 119 -12.26 -11.51 -5.15
C ALA A 119 -11.70 -11.82 -6.55
N GLY A 120 -10.45 -12.27 -6.60
CA GLY A 120 -9.77 -12.57 -7.87
C GLY A 120 -8.48 -13.33 -7.62
N ARG A 121 -7.85 -13.76 -8.72
CA ARG A 121 -6.52 -14.38 -8.67
C ARG A 121 -5.44 -13.32 -8.85
N VAL A 122 -4.37 -13.43 -8.05
CA VAL A 122 -3.17 -12.61 -8.19
C VAL A 122 -2.08 -13.48 -8.79
N LEU A 123 -1.52 -13.05 -9.91
CA LEU A 123 -0.39 -13.69 -10.58
C LEU A 123 0.80 -12.73 -10.55
N ILE A 124 1.99 -13.28 -10.35
CA ILE A 124 3.26 -12.58 -10.56
C ILE A 124 3.90 -13.18 -11.81
N LEU A 125 4.01 -12.35 -12.84
CA LEU A 125 4.57 -12.72 -14.13
C LEU A 125 5.99 -12.19 -14.23
N GLU A 126 6.90 -12.97 -14.83
CA GLU A 126 8.25 -12.56 -15.16
C GLU A 126 8.42 -12.46 -16.67
N LYS A 127 9.06 -11.42 -17.16
CA LYS A 127 9.41 -11.24 -18.56
C LYS A 127 10.71 -10.44 -18.69
N SER A 128 11.38 -10.55 -19.85
CA SER A 128 12.49 -9.66 -20.19
C SER A 128 12.07 -8.19 -20.10
N ALA A 129 12.95 -7.35 -19.55
CA ALA A 129 12.68 -5.92 -19.35
C ALA A 129 12.43 -5.15 -20.67
N HIS A 130 12.81 -5.73 -21.82
CA HIS A 130 12.62 -5.12 -23.13
C HIS A 130 11.39 -5.65 -23.89
N ASP A 131 10.83 -6.81 -23.46
CA ASP A 131 9.80 -7.53 -24.22
C ASP A 131 8.44 -7.60 -23.54
N TYR A 132 8.26 -7.01 -22.35
CA TYR A 132 6.97 -7.02 -21.67
C TYR A 132 5.98 -6.05 -22.30
N SER A 133 4.72 -6.40 -22.29
CA SER A 133 3.64 -5.55 -22.79
C SER A 133 2.37 -5.73 -21.97
N PHE A 134 1.91 -4.65 -21.34
CA PHE A 134 0.63 -4.66 -20.62
C PHE A 134 -0.56 -4.89 -21.55
N THR A 135 -0.49 -4.36 -22.78
CA THR A 135 -1.52 -4.58 -23.80
C THR A 135 -1.63 -6.07 -24.15
N GLU A 136 -0.48 -6.76 -24.30
CA GLU A 136 -0.45 -8.20 -24.59
C GLU A 136 -1.07 -9.01 -23.44
N ILE A 137 -0.68 -8.71 -22.20
CA ILE A 137 -1.23 -9.39 -21.00
C ILE A 137 -2.74 -9.17 -20.92
N SER A 138 -3.21 -7.93 -21.04
CA SER A 138 -4.64 -7.59 -20.97
C SER A 138 -5.42 -8.30 -22.08
N ARG A 139 -4.91 -8.31 -23.29
CA ARG A 139 -5.52 -9.01 -24.42
C ARG A 139 -5.65 -10.52 -24.17
N ILE A 140 -4.58 -11.16 -23.67
CA ILE A 140 -4.61 -12.59 -23.33
C ILE A 140 -5.70 -12.88 -22.30
N VAL A 141 -5.82 -12.07 -21.27
CA VAL A 141 -6.85 -12.24 -20.22
C VAL A 141 -8.25 -12.08 -20.81
N GLU A 142 -8.49 -10.99 -21.56
CA GLU A 142 -9.81 -10.62 -22.06
C GLU A 142 -10.29 -11.57 -23.16
N GLU A 143 -9.43 -12.00 -24.08
CA GLU A 143 -9.75 -12.99 -25.14
C GLU A 143 -10.13 -14.35 -24.55
N ASN A 144 -9.66 -14.68 -23.35
CA ASN A 144 -10.05 -15.90 -22.62
C ASN A 144 -11.19 -15.67 -21.62
N GLY A 145 -11.94 -14.57 -21.76
CA GLY A 145 -13.13 -14.27 -20.96
C GLY A 145 -12.84 -13.84 -19.53
N GLY A 146 -11.58 -13.46 -19.21
CA GLY A 146 -11.20 -12.87 -17.93
C GLY A 146 -11.38 -11.37 -17.92
N LYS A 147 -11.27 -10.76 -16.73
CA LYS A 147 -11.23 -9.31 -16.52
C LYS A 147 -10.01 -8.94 -15.70
N VAL A 148 -9.28 -7.93 -16.16
CA VAL A 148 -8.14 -7.37 -15.42
C VAL A 148 -8.68 -6.39 -14.36
N LEU A 149 -8.35 -6.63 -13.07
CA LEU A 149 -8.65 -5.71 -11.97
C LEU A 149 -7.50 -4.74 -11.71
N GLY A 150 -6.27 -5.14 -12.04
CA GLY A 150 -5.10 -4.30 -11.93
C GLY A 150 -3.85 -4.98 -12.48
N LEU A 151 -2.94 -4.16 -12.96
CA LEU A 151 -1.71 -4.57 -13.61
C LEU A 151 -0.63 -3.51 -13.35
N TYR A 152 0.49 -3.91 -12.75
CA TYR A 152 1.59 -2.99 -12.50
C TYR A 152 2.94 -3.72 -12.40
N LEU A 153 4.03 -2.97 -12.56
CA LEU A 153 5.38 -3.48 -12.33
C LEU A 153 5.63 -3.55 -10.83
N SER A 154 5.80 -4.76 -10.30
CA SER A 154 6.10 -4.99 -8.88
C SER A 154 7.60 -5.09 -8.60
N ASN A 155 8.41 -5.39 -9.61
CA ASN A 155 9.87 -5.34 -9.55
C ASN A 155 10.45 -5.07 -10.93
N ARG A 156 11.65 -4.47 -10.97
CA ARG A 156 12.39 -4.22 -12.20
C ARG A 156 13.88 -4.32 -11.95
N THR A 157 14.55 -5.13 -12.78
CA THR A 157 16.01 -5.20 -12.88
C THR A 157 16.46 -4.78 -14.29
N GLU A 158 17.73 -4.82 -14.59
CA GLU A 158 18.24 -4.56 -15.94
C GLU A 158 17.73 -5.56 -16.98
N ASN A 159 17.57 -6.83 -16.57
CA ASN A 159 17.29 -7.93 -17.49
C ASN A 159 15.83 -8.35 -17.53
N TYR A 160 15.12 -8.25 -16.42
CA TYR A 160 13.72 -8.70 -16.32
C TYR A 160 12.87 -7.80 -15.43
N VAL A 161 11.56 -7.94 -15.59
CA VAL A 161 10.54 -7.30 -14.77
C VAL A 161 9.64 -8.34 -14.14
N HIS A 162 9.14 -8.05 -12.93
CA HIS A 162 8.00 -8.75 -12.37
C HIS A 162 6.76 -7.89 -12.51
N ILE A 163 5.68 -8.50 -12.96
CA ILE A 163 4.40 -7.83 -13.21
C ILE A 163 3.37 -8.49 -12.32
N THR A 164 2.78 -7.73 -11.42
CA THR A 164 1.64 -8.20 -10.63
C THR A 164 0.36 -7.94 -11.42
N LEU A 165 -0.36 -9.02 -11.69
CA LEU A 165 -1.66 -9.04 -12.38
C LEU A 165 -2.72 -9.57 -11.43
N LYS A 166 -3.76 -8.79 -11.17
CA LYS A 166 -4.98 -9.27 -10.52
C LYS A 166 -6.11 -9.38 -11.54
N LEU A 167 -6.74 -10.53 -11.59
CA LEU A 167 -7.79 -10.83 -12.58
C LEU A 167 -8.93 -11.66 -11.99
N ILE A 168 -10.10 -11.56 -12.63
CA ILE A 168 -11.25 -12.43 -12.41
C ILE A 168 -11.39 -13.33 -13.63
N THR A 169 -11.46 -14.65 -13.44
CA THR A 169 -11.68 -15.62 -14.52
C THR A 169 -12.16 -16.95 -13.98
N ASN A 170 -12.92 -17.66 -14.83
CA ASN A 170 -13.28 -19.06 -14.64
C ASN A 170 -12.38 -20.00 -15.49
N ARG A 171 -11.43 -19.44 -16.26
CA ARG A 171 -10.56 -20.15 -17.19
C ARG A 171 -9.09 -19.88 -16.94
N LEU A 172 -8.67 -19.97 -15.67
CA LEU A 172 -7.31 -19.65 -15.29
C LEU A 172 -6.26 -20.46 -16.05
N SER A 173 -6.46 -21.76 -16.18
CA SER A 173 -5.51 -22.66 -16.86
C SER A 173 -5.25 -22.27 -18.32
N GLU A 174 -6.28 -21.81 -19.04
CA GLU A 174 -6.16 -21.34 -20.43
C GLU A 174 -5.33 -20.05 -20.49
N ILE A 175 -5.59 -19.11 -19.58
CA ILE A 175 -4.85 -17.85 -19.48
C ILE A 175 -3.37 -18.14 -19.17
N LEU A 176 -3.09 -19.00 -18.19
CA LEU A 176 -1.72 -19.38 -17.82
C LEU A 176 -0.98 -20.01 -19.00
N GLN A 177 -1.65 -20.91 -19.75
CA GLN A 177 -1.07 -21.53 -20.94
C GLN A 177 -0.74 -20.50 -22.03
N HIS A 178 -1.64 -19.53 -22.26
CA HIS A 178 -1.38 -18.47 -23.23
C HIS A 178 -0.25 -17.55 -22.78
N LEU A 179 -0.22 -17.11 -21.52
CA LEU A 179 0.87 -16.31 -20.98
C LEU A 179 2.23 -16.99 -21.17
N ARG A 180 2.33 -18.32 -20.90
CA ARG A 180 3.56 -19.09 -21.15
C ARG A 180 3.93 -19.14 -22.62
N ARG A 181 2.96 -19.30 -23.53
CA ARG A 181 3.21 -19.31 -24.98
C ARG A 181 3.77 -17.98 -25.49
N TYR A 182 3.41 -16.88 -24.82
CA TYR A 182 3.94 -15.56 -25.09
C TYR A 182 5.25 -15.26 -24.30
N GLY A 183 5.82 -16.28 -23.64
CA GLY A 183 7.10 -16.20 -22.97
C GLY A 183 7.07 -15.51 -21.60
N TYR A 184 5.91 -15.43 -20.93
CA TYR A 184 5.83 -15.00 -19.53
C TYR A 184 6.08 -16.19 -18.61
N GLY A 185 7.07 -16.04 -17.69
CA GLY A 185 7.25 -16.92 -16.54
C GLY A 185 6.16 -16.63 -15.50
N ILE A 186 5.68 -17.65 -14.79
CA ILE A 186 4.64 -17.49 -13.75
C ILE A 186 5.26 -17.89 -12.42
N LEU A 187 5.49 -16.90 -11.53
CA LEU A 187 6.20 -17.12 -10.27
C LEU A 187 5.28 -17.62 -9.15
N THR A 188 3.99 -17.34 -9.23
CA THR A 188 2.98 -17.72 -8.22
C THR A 188 2.52 -19.18 -8.32
N GLU A 189 2.95 -19.93 -9.33
CA GLU A 189 2.51 -21.32 -9.53
C GLU A 189 3.09 -22.34 -8.56
N LYS A 190 4.10 -21.99 -7.78
CA LYS A 190 4.62 -22.90 -6.75
C LYS A 190 3.57 -23.28 -5.70
N ASP A 191 2.60 -22.40 -5.44
CA ASP A 191 1.48 -22.67 -4.54
C ASP A 191 0.33 -23.44 -5.24
N ASP A 192 0.13 -23.23 -6.54
CA ASP A 192 -0.91 -23.90 -7.33
C ASP A 192 -0.53 -25.37 -7.67
N ASP A 193 0.77 -25.65 -7.83
CA ASP A 193 1.26 -27.01 -8.02
C ASP A 193 1.07 -27.87 -6.75
N HIS A 194 1.21 -27.28 -5.56
CA HIS A 194 0.92 -27.98 -4.30
C HIS A 194 -0.58 -28.28 -4.18
N TYR A 195 -1.46 -27.34 -4.52
CA TYR A 195 -2.90 -27.55 -4.51
C TYR A 195 -3.36 -28.57 -5.56
N ARG A 196 -2.74 -28.58 -6.76
CA ARG A 196 -2.99 -29.59 -7.79
C ARG A 196 -2.51 -30.97 -7.37
N GLN A 197 -1.39 -31.04 -6.67
CA GLN A 197 -0.90 -32.30 -6.12
C GLN A 197 -1.86 -32.83 -5.05
N GLU A 198 -2.33 -31.99 -4.12
CA GLU A 198 -3.35 -32.36 -3.14
C GLU A 198 -4.66 -32.85 -3.79
N LEU A 199 -5.15 -32.14 -4.82
CA LEU A 199 -6.34 -32.58 -5.57
C LEU A 199 -6.12 -33.91 -6.29
N LYS A 200 -4.93 -34.14 -6.82
CA LYS A 200 -4.58 -35.40 -7.47
C LYS A 200 -4.50 -36.53 -6.42
N ASP A 201 -3.85 -36.30 -5.28
CA ASP A 201 -3.76 -37.25 -4.19
C ASP A 201 -5.16 -37.60 -3.63
N ILE A 202 -6.07 -36.63 -3.56
CA ILE A 202 -7.48 -36.84 -3.18
C ILE A 202 -8.21 -37.66 -4.26
N ALA A 203 -8.02 -37.36 -5.54
CA ALA A 203 -8.64 -38.10 -6.62
C ALA A 203 -8.15 -39.56 -6.66
N ASP A 204 -6.84 -39.77 -6.54
CA ASP A 204 -6.23 -41.10 -6.46
C ASP A 204 -6.69 -41.88 -5.22
N TYR A 205 -6.96 -41.18 -4.12
CA TYR A 205 -7.53 -41.78 -2.92
C TYR A 205 -8.99 -42.25 -3.15
N PHE A 206 -9.82 -41.43 -3.80
CA PHE A 206 -11.20 -41.81 -4.15
C PHE A 206 -11.26 -42.93 -5.17
N GLU A 207 -10.41 -42.95 -6.19
CA GLU A 207 -10.33 -44.03 -7.17
C GLU A 207 -10.00 -45.37 -6.49
N LYS A 208 -9.05 -45.36 -5.56
CA LYS A 208 -8.69 -46.52 -4.74
C LYS A 208 -9.82 -47.02 -3.84
N TYR A 209 -10.65 -46.12 -3.35
CA TYR A 209 -11.84 -46.45 -2.53
C TYR A 209 -12.97 -47.06 -3.37
N LEU A 210 -13.16 -46.57 -4.61
CA LEU A 210 -14.17 -47.08 -5.53
C LEU A 210 -13.80 -48.47 -6.08
N ASP A 211 -12.51 -48.73 -6.27
CA ASP A 211 -12.04 -50.08 -6.71
C ASP A 211 -12.14 -51.13 -5.59
N LEU A 212 -12.08 -50.75 -4.32
CA LEU A 212 -12.25 -51.64 -3.17
C LEU A 212 -13.72 -52.00 -2.89
N GLY A 213 -14.67 -51.25 -3.47
CA GLY A 213 -16.11 -51.52 -3.34
C GLY A 213 -16.67 -52.49 -4.39
N ASN A 214 -15.83 -52.94 -5.36
CA ASN A 214 -16.21 -53.84 -6.47
C ASN A 214 -15.59 -55.23 -6.36
N ARG A 215 -15.22 -55.66 -5.17
CA ARG A 215 -14.81 -57.09 -4.90
C ARG A 215 -15.72 -57.75 -3.91
#